data_561678064f6d5eeb5963f9567dd18801
#
_entry.id   561678064f6d5eeb5963f9567dd18801
#
_cell.length_a   1.000
_cell.length_b   1.000
_cell.length_c   1.000
_cell.angle_alpha   90.00
_cell.angle_beta   90.00
_cell.angle_gamma   90.00
#
_symmetry.space_group_name_H-M   'P 1'
#
loop_
_entity.id
_entity.type
_entity.pdbx_description
1 polymer ?
#
loop_
_entity_poly.entity_id
_entity_poly.type
_entity_poly.pdbx_seq_one_letter_code
_entity_poly.pdbx_strand_id
1 'polypeptide(L)'
;AHRTPDLMFKHAEEARSRGIKVIIAGAGGAAHLPGMVAAKTTLPVIGVPVKSRALSGVDSLYSIVQMPGGVPVATMAIGEAGATNAALFALRLLSVEDKAIAEALANFAEEQGKIAEESTNELN
;
A
#
# COMPACT_ATOMS: atom_id res chain seq x y z
N ALA A 1 12.54 8.77 -6.04
CA ALA A 1 12.93 9.35 -4.75
C ALA A 1 14.36 9.86 -4.79
N HIS A 2 15.36 8.98 -4.82
CA HIS A 2 16.79 9.36 -4.67
C HIS A 2 17.34 10.28 -5.77
N ARG A 3 16.77 10.27 -6.97
CA ARG A 3 17.23 11.10 -8.11
C ARG A 3 16.49 12.43 -8.24
N THR A 4 15.31 12.54 -7.62
CA THR A 4 14.47 13.75 -7.65
C THR A 4 13.78 13.96 -6.30
N PRO A 5 14.53 14.10 -5.20
CA PRO A 5 13.96 14.17 -3.85
C PRO A 5 13.04 15.38 -3.67
N ASP A 6 13.40 16.52 -4.19
CA ASP A 6 12.59 17.75 -4.06
C ASP A 6 11.22 17.63 -4.73
N LEU A 7 11.15 16.97 -5.89
CA LEU A 7 9.88 16.71 -6.58
C LEU A 7 8.99 15.78 -5.73
N MET A 8 9.56 14.76 -5.14
CA MET A 8 8.84 13.83 -4.28
C MET A 8 8.34 14.52 -3.01
N PHE A 9 9.17 15.32 -2.36
CA PHE A 9 8.77 16.08 -1.16
C PHE A 9 7.64 17.05 -1.46
N LYS A 10 7.76 17.83 -2.53
CA LYS A 10 6.71 18.73 -2.99
C LYS A 10 5.40 17.97 -3.22
N HIS A 11 5.45 16.83 -3.92
CA HIS A 11 4.27 15.99 -4.15
C HIS A 11 3.60 15.56 -2.83
N ALA A 12 4.38 15.10 -1.86
CA ALA A 12 3.87 14.66 -0.56
C ALA A 12 3.27 15.80 0.26
N GLU A 13 3.94 16.95 0.30
CA GLU A 13 3.50 18.15 1.03
C GLU A 13 2.20 18.73 0.45
N GLU A 14 2.06 18.75 -0.87
CA GLU A 14 0.90 19.30 -1.57
C GLU A 14 -0.26 18.29 -1.72
N ALA A 15 -0.05 17.00 -1.42
CA ALA A 15 -1.02 15.94 -1.69
C ALA A 15 -2.39 16.22 -1.05
N ARG A 16 -2.42 16.63 0.20
CA ARG A 16 -3.67 16.93 0.91
C ARG A 16 -4.44 18.08 0.27
N SER A 17 -3.78 19.17 -0.08
CA SER A 17 -4.42 20.34 -0.71
C SER A 17 -4.97 20.04 -2.10
N ARG A 18 -4.45 19.00 -2.77
CA ARG A 18 -4.95 18.50 -4.06
C ARG A 18 -6.08 17.48 -3.92
N GLY A 19 -6.56 17.22 -2.71
CA GLY A 19 -7.66 16.29 -2.45
C GLY A 19 -7.25 14.80 -2.41
N ILE A 20 -5.96 14.49 -2.38
CA ILE A 20 -5.48 13.11 -2.19
C ILE A 20 -5.75 12.70 -0.75
N LYS A 21 -6.27 11.49 -0.55
CA LYS A 21 -6.67 10.96 0.76
C LYS A 21 -5.73 9.85 1.25
N VAL A 22 -5.14 9.10 0.34
CA VAL A 22 -4.22 7.99 0.61
C VAL A 22 -3.13 7.97 -0.45
N ILE A 23 -1.90 7.65 -0.07
CA ILE A 23 -0.79 7.50 -1.00
C ILE A 23 -0.31 6.05 -0.93
N ILE A 24 -0.27 5.38 -2.09
CA ILE A 24 0.35 4.06 -2.24
C ILE A 24 1.73 4.26 -2.87
N ALA A 25 2.78 3.81 -2.22
CA ALA A 25 4.15 3.96 -2.67
C ALA A 25 4.84 2.59 -2.78
N GLY A 26 5.13 2.17 -4.01
CA GLY A 26 5.92 0.98 -4.30
C GLY A 26 7.40 1.31 -4.49
N ALA A 27 8.29 0.54 -3.90
CA ALA A 27 9.73 0.73 -4.02
C ALA A 27 10.51 -0.57 -3.87
N GLY A 28 11.67 -0.67 -4.53
CA GLY A 28 12.53 -1.86 -4.53
C GLY A 28 13.97 -1.55 -4.13
N GLY A 29 14.66 -2.54 -3.57
CA GLY A 29 16.02 -2.42 -3.09
C GLY A 29 16.10 -1.56 -1.83
N ALA A 30 16.89 -0.49 -1.85
CA ALA A 30 16.86 0.57 -0.84
C ALA A 30 15.55 1.37 -0.97
N ALA A 31 14.47 0.79 -0.54
CA ALA A 31 13.10 1.20 -0.83
C ALA A 31 12.63 2.34 0.10
N HIS A 32 13.32 3.47 0.06
CA HIS A 32 13.09 4.59 0.97
C HIS A 32 11.87 5.46 0.62
N LEU A 33 11.31 5.32 -0.58
CA LEU A 33 10.20 6.17 -1.06
C LEU A 33 9.03 6.25 -0.08
N PRO A 34 8.46 5.15 0.42
CA PRO A 34 7.29 5.23 1.30
C PRO A 34 7.59 6.00 2.60
N GLY A 35 8.73 5.73 3.23
CA GLY A 35 9.14 6.42 4.46
C GLY A 35 9.43 7.90 4.24
N MET A 36 10.09 8.25 3.13
CA MET A 36 10.36 9.65 2.77
C MET A 36 9.06 10.43 2.51
N VAL A 37 8.09 9.81 1.84
CA VAL A 37 6.75 10.40 1.62
C VAL A 37 6.03 10.55 2.95
N ALA A 38 6.01 9.53 3.80
CA ALA A 38 5.35 9.56 5.10
C ALA A 38 5.93 10.64 6.04
N ALA A 39 7.21 10.96 5.90
CA ALA A 39 7.86 12.04 6.66
C ALA A 39 7.39 13.45 6.23
N LYS A 40 6.74 13.59 5.07
CA LYS A 40 6.35 14.87 4.46
C LYS A 40 4.84 15.06 4.37
N THR A 41 4.04 14.12 4.84
CA THR A 41 2.58 14.23 4.85
C THR A 41 2.00 13.54 6.08
N THR A 42 0.83 14.00 6.51
CA THR A 42 0.00 13.31 7.52
C THR A 42 -1.10 12.45 6.89
N LEU A 43 -1.12 12.32 5.56
CA LEU A 43 -2.00 11.38 4.89
C LEU A 43 -1.54 9.94 5.17
N PRO A 44 -2.46 8.97 5.16
CA PRO A 44 -2.09 7.56 5.19
C PRO A 44 -1.15 7.21 4.03
N VAL A 45 -0.01 6.58 4.33
CA VAL A 45 0.95 6.06 3.34
C VAL A 45 1.00 4.56 3.45
N ILE A 46 0.77 3.88 2.33
CA ILE A 46 0.82 2.43 2.20
C ILE A 46 2.04 2.08 1.37
N GLY A 47 2.96 1.30 1.95
CA GLY A 47 4.19 0.87 1.31
C GLY A 47 4.06 -0.53 0.69
N VAL A 48 4.48 -0.67 -0.56
CA VAL A 48 4.54 -1.96 -1.26
C VAL A 48 5.99 -2.31 -1.58
N PRO A 49 6.56 -3.33 -0.93
CA PRO A 49 7.89 -3.81 -1.28
C PRO A 49 7.88 -4.44 -2.68
N VAL A 50 8.74 -3.95 -3.57
CA VAL A 50 8.89 -4.51 -4.92
C VAL A 50 9.98 -5.56 -4.90
N LYS A 51 9.75 -6.67 -5.60
CA LYS A 51 10.74 -7.75 -5.72
C LYS A 51 12.04 -7.23 -6.34
N SER A 52 13.16 -7.46 -5.67
CA SER A 52 14.49 -7.09 -6.12
C SER A 52 15.25 -8.29 -6.68
N ARG A 53 16.26 -8.05 -7.51
CA ARG A 53 17.06 -9.12 -8.11
C ARG A 53 17.95 -9.83 -7.10
N ALA A 54 18.61 -9.07 -6.21
CA ALA A 54 19.60 -9.60 -5.29
C ALA A 54 18.99 -10.38 -4.12
N LEU A 55 17.93 -9.85 -3.49
CA LEU A 55 17.36 -10.38 -2.25
C LEU A 55 15.86 -10.68 -2.34
N SER A 56 15.33 -10.80 -3.56
CA SER A 56 13.95 -11.22 -3.82
C SER A 56 12.87 -10.34 -3.15
N GLY A 57 13.21 -9.11 -2.81
CA GLY A 57 12.32 -8.15 -2.16
C GLY A 57 12.44 -8.06 -0.65
N VAL A 58 13.24 -8.92 0.02
CA VAL A 58 13.46 -8.85 1.47
C VAL A 58 14.15 -7.55 1.87
N ASP A 59 15.10 -7.07 1.07
CA ASP A 59 15.72 -5.76 1.21
C ASP A 59 14.71 -4.62 1.08
N SER A 60 13.80 -4.71 0.11
CA SER A 60 12.69 -3.77 -0.06
C SER A 60 11.77 -3.77 1.17
N LEU A 61 11.39 -4.94 1.65
CA LEU A 61 10.53 -5.11 2.83
C LEU A 61 11.18 -4.46 4.07
N TYR A 62 12.43 -4.77 4.36
CA TYR A 62 13.11 -4.18 5.53
C TYR A 62 13.28 -2.67 5.42
N SER A 63 13.54 -2.16 4.23
CA SER A 63 13.64 -0.71 4.00
C SER A 63 12.33 0.05 4.26
N ILE A 64 11.18 -0.63 4.12
CA ILE A 64 9.84 -0.02 4.24
C ILE A 64 9.25 -0.25 5.63
N VAL A 65 9.38 -1.46 6.19
CA VAL A 65 8.62 -1.87 7.38
C VAL A 65 9.22 -1.32 8.68
N GLN A 66 10.54 -1.17 8.76
CA GLN A 66 11.23 -0.75 9.98
C GLN A 66 11.24 0.78 10.16
N MET A 67 10.04 1.36 10.20
CA MET A 67 9.88 2.79 10.41
C MET A 67 10.09 3.19 11.88
N PRO A 68 10.68 4.36 12.15
CA PRO A 68 10.80 4.88 13.51
C PRO A 68 9.44 5.26 14.07
N GLY A 69 9.32 5.21 15.39
CA GLY A 69 8.13 5.72 16.08
C GLY A 69 7.81 7.17 15.69
N GLY A 70 6.56 7.44 15.34
CA GLY A 70 6.10 8.77 14.91
C GLY A 70 5.96 8.97 13.39
N VAL A 71 6.53 8.09 12.55
CA VAL A 71 6.41 8.15 11.10
C VAL A 71 5.89 6.81 10.57
N PRO A 72 4.56 6.56 10.57
CA PRO A 72 4.00 5.28 10.20
C PRO A 72 3.90 5.08 8.69
N VAL A 73 4.20 3.86 8.24
CA VAL A 73 3.90 3.35 6.89
C VAL A 73 3.18 2.01 7.03
N ALA A 74 2.00 1.87 6.45
CA ALA A 74 1.28 0.61 6.39
C ALA A 74 1.93 -0.29 5.33
N THR A 75 2.72 -1.27 5.74
CA THR A 75 3.51 -2.11 4.83
C THR A 75 2.73 -3.35 4.42
N MET A 76 2.62 -3.56 3.11
CA MET A 76 1.96 -4.71 2.49
C MET A 76 2.96 -5.82 2.13
N ALA A 77 2.46 -6.91 1.57
CA ALA A 77 3.27 -8.02 1.10
C ALA A 77 4.19 -7.63 -0.08
N ILE A 78 5.24 -8.41 -0.31
CA ILE A 78 6.15 -8.22 -1.44
C ILE A 78 5.44 -8.54 -2.76
N GLY A 79 5.54 -7.65 -3.75
CA GLY A 79 5.11 -7.89 -5.12
C GLY A 79 3.62 -7.66 -5.38
N GLU A 80 3.05 -8.42 -6.30
CA GLU A 80 1.69 -8.21 -6.82
C GLU A 80 0.60 -8.33 -5.75
N ALA A 81 0.70 -9.33 -4.87
CA ALA A 81 -0.24 -9.49 -3.76
C ALA A 81 -0.24 -8.26 -2.85
N GLY A 82 0.93 -7.70 -2.59
CA GLY A 82 1.08 -6.46 -1.82
C GLY A 82 0.45 -5.25 -2.51
N ALA A 83 0.60 -5.14 -3.82
CA ALA A 83 0.00 -4.07 -4.61
C ALA A 83 -1.54 -4.16 -4.61
N THR A 84 -2.08 -5.37 -4.79
CA THR A 84 -3.52 -5.62 -4.71
C THR A 84 -4.07 -5.27 -3.32
N ASN A 85 -3.42 -5.75 -2.28
CA ASN A 85 -3.83 -5.47 -0.91
C ASN A 85 -3.65 -4.00 -0.51
N ALA A 86 -2.69 -3.29 -1.08
CA ALA A 86 -2.54 -1.84 -0.88
C ALA A 86 -3.76 -1.09 -1.41
N ALA A 87 -4.24 -1.44 -2.61
CA ALA A 87 -5.44 -0.85 -3.18
C ALA A 87 -6.69 -1.17 -2.34
N LEU A 88 -6.87 -2.41 -1.93
CA LEU A 88 -7.98 -2.83 -1.07
C LEU A 88 -7.91 -2.15 0.31
N PHE A 89 -6.73 -1.99 0.87
CA PHE A 89 -6.56 -1.29 2.15
C PHE A 89 -6.87 0.21 2.03
N ALA A 90 -6.44 0.86 0.94
CA ALA A 90 -6.83 2.24 0.65
C ALA A 90 -8.36 2.38 0.55
N LEU A 91 -9.04 1.48 -0.15
CA LEU A 91 -10.49 1.47 -0.21
C LEU A 91 -11.14 1.25 1.17
N ARG A 92 -10.58 0.38 2.01
CA ARG A 92 -11.06 0.17 3.39
C ARG A 92 -10.93 1.45 4.23
N LEU A 93 -9.84 2.20 4.11
CA LEU A 93 -9.69 3.49 4.77
C LEU A 93 -10.78 4.47 4.34
N LEU A 94 -11.07 4.54 3.04
CA LEU A 94 -12.09 5.43 2.50
C LEU A 94 -13.52 4.98 2.85
N SER A 95 -13.74 3.68 2.99
CA SER A 95 -15.06 3.09 3.29
C SER A 95 -15.62 3.45 4.66
N VAL A 96 -14.76 3.91 5.57
CA VAL A 96 -15.20 4.34 6.91
C VAL A 96 -16.23 5.47 6.82
N GLU A 97 -16.10 6.35 5.83
CA GLU A 97 -16.99 7.49 5.59
C GLU A 97 -17.81 7.37 4.29
N ASP A 98 -17.65 6.27 3.53
CA ASP A 98 -18.30 6.07 2.24
C ASP A 98 -18.99 4.71 2.18
N LYS A 99 -20.33 4.71 2.26
CA LYS A 99 -21.16 3.51 2.26
C LYS A 99 -21.08 2.73 0.94
N ALA A 100 -20.98 3.42 -0.20
CA ALA A 100 -20.90 2.75 -1.50
C ALA A 100 -19.59 1.95 -1.63
N ILE A 101 -18.48 2.49 -1.13
CA ILE A 101 -17.21 1.77 -1.08
C ILE A 101 -17.31 0.59 -0.09
N ALA A 102 -17.94 0.78 1.06
CA ALA A 102 -18.13 -0.30 2.05
C ALA A 102 -18.94 -1.47 1.47
N GLU A 103 -20.03 -1.19 0.75
CA GLU A 103 -20.85 -2.20 0.08
C GLU A 103 -20.07 -2.93 -1.02
N ALA A 104 -19.31 -2.22 -1.84
CA ALA A 104 -18.48 -2.82 -2.88
C ALA A 104 -17.40 -3.76 -2.29
N LEU A 105 -16.78 -3.37 -1.17
CA LEU A 105 -15.81 -4.22 -0.47
C LEU A 105 -16.46 -5.48 0.14
N ALA A 106 -17.67 -5.37 0.67
CA ALA A 106 -18.42 -6.52 1.20
C ALA A 106 -18.75 -7.52 0.08
N ASN A 107 -19.25 -7.03 -1.05
CA ASN A 107 -19.53 -7.86 -2.23
C ASN A 107 -18.27 -8.54 -2.78
N PHE A 108 -17.17 -7.81 -2.86
CA PHE A 108 -15.88 -8.39 -3.27
C PHE A 108 -15.43 -9.51 -2.34
N ALA A 109 -15.53 -9.31 -1.02
CA ALA A 109 -15.16 -10.33 -0.04
C ALA A 109 -16.04 -11.59 -0.14
N GLU A 110 -17.34 -11.43 -0.35
CA GLU A 110 -18.27 -12.55 -0.55
C GLU A 110 -17.94 -13.33 -1.83
N GLU A 111 -17.65 -12.63 -2.93
CA GLU A 111 -17.26 -13.26 -4.19
C GLU A 111 -15.97 -14.07 -4.06
N GLN A 112 -14.95 -13.52 -3.39
CA GLN A 112 -13.70 -14.24 -3.11
C GLN A 112 -13.93 -15.48 -2.24
N GLY A 113 -14.85 -15.40 -1.29
CA GLY A 113 -15.25 -16.56 -0.47
C GLY A 113 -15.87 -17.67 -1.32
N LYS A 114 -16.81 -17.34 -2.22
CA LYS A 114 -17.44 -18.31 -3.13
C LYS A 114 -16.44 -19.00 -4.05
N ILE A 115 -15.50 -18.25 -4.64
CA ILE A 115 -14.42 -18.80 -5.47
C ILE A 115 -13.56 -19.81 -4.67
N ALA A 116 -13.23 -19.48 -3.44
CA ALA A 116 -12.44 -20.38 -2.58
C ALA A 116 -13.21 -21.66 -2.22
N GLU A 117 -14.51 -21.57 -1.93
CA GLU A 117 -15.37 -22.74 -1.65
C GLU A 117 -15.52 -23.63 -2.89
N GLU A 118 -15.75 -23.06 -4.07
CA GLU A 118 -15.85 -23.79 -5.33
C GLU A 118 -14.56 -24.55 -5.63
N SER A 119 -13.39 -23.94 -5.48
CA SER A 119 -12.10 -24.59 -5.69
C SER A 119 -11.85 -25.76 -4.70
N THR A 120 -12.40 -25.68 -3.49
CA THR A 120 -12.31 -26.77 -2.52
C THR A 120 -13.20 -27.95 -2.93
N ASN A 121 -14.35 -27.71 -3.52
CA ASN A 121 -15.27 -28.74 -4.01
C ASN A 121 -14.74 -29.50 -5.22
N GLU A 122 -13.91 -28.87 -6.05
CA GLU A 122 -13.25 -29.52 -7.18
C GLU A 122 -12.15 -30.52 -6.77
N LEU A 123 -11.68 -30.48 -5.52
CA LEU A 123 -10.67 -31.37 -4.97
C LEU A 123 -11.26 -32.64 -4.32
N ASN A 124 -12.58 -32.74 -4.19
CA ASN A 124 -13.33 -33.87 -3.66
C ASN A 124 -14.07 -34.61 -4.74
#